data_e7f6a1ceb9dfa3fb93e417065327664b
#
_entry.id   e7f6a1ceb9dfa3fb93e417065327664b
#
_cell.length_a   1.000
_cell.length_b   1.000
_cell.length_c   1.000
_cell.angle_alpha   90.00
_cell.angle_beta   90.00
_cell.angle_gamma   90.00
#
_symmetry.space_group_name_H-M   'P 1'
#
loop_
_entity.id
_entity.type
_entity.pdbx_description
1 polymer ?
#
loop_
_entity_poly.entity_id
_entity_poly.type
_entity_poly.pdbx_seq_one_letter_code
_entity_poly.pdbx_strand_id
1 'polypeptide(L)'
;MSLYSSMNTALSGMNAQSRALGHISDNVANSQTVGFKRTDTNFVSYISESSSDVHRPGTVLARPDFTNQVQRTIEQVENPLALAISGQGFFTAALPIGKTEAGDYRFDARQFYTRAGDFNRNSEGLMVNGSGYVLQGWPVTDGEVDKTQLVPIQVQEDVFTPTPTQELTFGGNLAAGGTANQSTSIQVIDTLGRSRALTLTFAPTASTTDNTWTLSISSPDATPSTTIGSIPIRFGQDGAVDQPDGTVAEFGTGTGLLGSAAATGGLARVTFNADFGQGAQAMVLNLGRFGVAGGLTQFASTAASGLSVNSFEQDGIPIGAFSSVTTQRNGDVRINYDNGQSRVVARVPITVFKDADRLQHLDGQAFLRTIESGEARIVEAGEDGAGLISVSAVERSNVDIATEFSKLILAQRAYSANTKIVSAVDDLLQETLNMRR
;
A
#
# COMPACT_ATOMS: atom_id res chain seq x y z
N MET A 1 34.63 -45.95 -33.79
CA MET A 1 34.66 -44.48 -33.51
C MET A 1 36.05 -43.99 -33.89
N SER A 2 36.21 -42.85 -34.57
CA SER A 2 37.51 -42.25 -34.75
C SER A 2 37.97 -41.60 -33.43
N LEU A 3 39.26 -41.65 -33.12
CA LEU A 3 39.86 -41.01 -31.93
C LEU A 3 39.48 -39.52 -31.83
N TYR A 4 39.41 -38.85 -33.01
CA TYR A 4 38.94 -37.45 -33.10
C TYR A 4 37.49 -37.25 -32.66
N SER A 5 36.60 -38.21 -32.98
CA SER A 5 35.19 -38.14 -32.52
C SER A 5 35.11 -38.23 -30.99
N SER A 6 35.85 -39.13 -30.37
CA SER A 6 35.91 -39.29 -28.93
C SER A 6 36.49 -38.04 -28.22
N MET A 7 37.53 -37.43 -28.81
CA MET A 7 38.11 -36.19 -28.32
C MET A 7 37.13 -35.02 -28.40
N ASN A 8 36.42 -34.85 -29.53
CA ASN A 8 35.44 -33.79 -29.69
C ASN A 8 34.26 -33.96 -28.70
N THR A 9 33.80 -35.20 -28.49
CA THR A 9 32.75 -35.46 -27.51
C THR A 9 33.21 -35.11 -26.06
N ALA A 10 34.44 -35.52 -25.71
CA ALA A 10 35.02 -35.19 -24.41
C ALA A 10 35.22 -33.66 -24.20
N LEU A 11 35.71 -32.99 -25.26
CA LEU A 11 35.90 -31.52 -25.22
C LEU A 11 34.55 -30.78 -25.09
N SER A 12 33.50 -31.23 -25.81
CA SER A 12 32.15 -30.66 -25.66
C SER A 12 31.59 -30.91 -24.27
N GLY A 13 31.83 -32.10 -23.67
CA GLY A 13 31.48 -32.43 -22.30
C GLY A 13 32.19 -31.52 -21.28
N MET A 14 33.49 -31.27 -21.47
CA MET A 14 34.23 -30.33 -20.62
C MET A 14 33.66 -28.90 -20.67
N ASN A 15 33.37 -28.40 -21.88
CA ASN A 15 32.74 -27.08 -22.06
C ASN A 15 31.36 -27.02 -21.42
N ALA A 16 30.57 -28.07 -21.55
CA ALA A 16 29.26 -28.15 -20.93
C ALA A 16 29.35 -28.15 -19.38
N GLN A 17 30.30 -28.91 -18.80
CA GLN A 17 30.54 -28.93 -17.37
C GLN A 17 31.11 -27.59 -16.85
N SER A 18 31.95 -26.91 -17.63
CA SER A 18 32.46 -25.58 -17.29
C SER A 18 31.33 -24.55 -17.18
N ARG A 19 30.36 -24.60 -18.12
CA ARG A 19 29.14 -23.73 -18.02
C ARG A 19 28.30 -24.07 -16.78
N ALA A 20 28.11 -25.36 -16.49
CA ALA A 20 27.40 -25.78 -15.29
C ALA A 20 28.08 -25.29 -14.01
N LEU A 21 29.41 -25.35 -13.96
CA LEU A 21 30.19 -24.79 -12.83
C LEU A 21 29.99 -23.27 -12.70
N GLY A 22 29.88 -22.55 -13.82
CA GLY A 22 29.57 -21.12 -13.85
C GLY A 22 28.20 -20.82 -13.22
N HIS A 23 27.14 -21.54 -13.65
CA HIS A 23 25.79 -21.37 -13.09
C HIS A 23 25.74 -21.72 -11.60
N ILE A 24 26.39 -22.81 -11.16
CA ILE A 24 26.48 -23.18 -9.75
C ILE A 24 27.19 -22.10 -8.94
N SER A 25 28.31 -21.57 -9.46
CA SER A 25 29.06 -20.52 -8.79
C SER A 25 28.23 -19.24 -8.63
N ASP A 26 27.50 -18.85 -9.67
CA ASP A 26 26.58 -17.71 -9.64
C ASP A 26 25.45 -17.92 -8.62
N ASN A 27 24.83 -19.11 -8.61
CA ASN A 27 23.81 -19.48 -7.62
C ASN A 27 24.34 -19.36 -6.18
N VAL A 28 25.52 -19.90 -5.90
CA VAL A 28 26.13 -19.86 -4.56
C VAL A 28 26.44 -18.42 -4.14
N ALA A 29 27.01 -17.63 -5.07
CA ALA A 29 27.33 -16.22 -4.79
C ALA A 29 26.09 -15.40 -4.45
N ASN A 30 24.95 -15.69 -5.10
CA ASN A 30 23.68 -14.96 -4.92
C ASN A 30 22.71 -15.67 -3.96
N SER A 31 23.17 -16.61 -3.16
CA SER A 31 22.32 -17.34 -2.18
C SER A 31 21.68 -16.45 -1.12
N GLN A 32 22.27 -15.28 -0.83
CA GLN A 32 21.73 -14.28 0.10
C GLN A 32 21.04 -13.10 -0.58
N THR A 33 21.05 -13.03 -1.90
CA THR A 33 20.47 -11.91 -2.65
C THR A 33 18.95 -12.02 -2.65
N VAL A 34 18.28 -10.93 -2.25
CA VAL A 34 16.81 -10.86 -2.21
C VAL A 34 16.22 -11.03 -3.61
N GLY A 35 15.21 -11.88 -3.75
CA GLY A 35 14.51 -12.10 -5.03
C GLY A 35 15.32 -12.83 -6.11
N PHE A 36 16.54 -13.29 -5.81
CA PHE A 36 17.35 -14.04 -6.77
C PHE A 36 16.69 -15.38 -7.11
N LYS A 37 16.69 -15.70 -8.41
CA LYS A 37 16.21 -16.98 -8.94
C LYS A 37 17.36 -17.76 -9.54
N ARG A 38 17.57 -18.99 -9.03
CA ARG A 38 18.65 -19.86 -9.46
C ARG A 38 18.51 -20.23 -10.92
N THR A 39 19.67 -20.42 -11.56
CA THR A 39 19.78 -20.94 -12.91
C THR A 39 20.33 -22.36 -12.84
N ASP A 40 19.57 -23.35 -13.26
CA ASP A 40 20.04 -24.72 -13.41
C ASP A 40 20.66 -24.92 -14.80
N THR A 41 21.30 -26.06 -15.01
CA THR A 41 21.90 -26.41 -16.30
C THR A 41 21.22 -27.61 -16.89
N ASN A 42 20.62 -27.43 -18.05
CA ASN A 42 20.06 -28.53 -18.85
C ASN A 42 21.08 -28.99 -19.90
N PHE A 43 21.41 -30.27 -19.91
CA PHE A 43 22.33 -30.89 -20.87
C PHE A 43 21.55 -31.51 -22.02
N VAL A 44 21.78 -31.00 -23.23
CA VAL A 44 21.15 -31.50 -24.45
C VAL A 44 22.21 -32.27 -25.28
N SER A 45 21.93 -33.53 -25.57
CA SER A 45 22.79 -34.34 -26.43
C SER A 45 22.41 -34.15 -27.90
N TYR A 46 23.40 -33.92 -28.73
CA TYR A 46 23.25 -33.97 -30.18
C TYR A 46 23.89 -35.26 -30.70
N ILE A 47 23.18 -36.00 -31.52
CA ILE A 47 23.61 -37.25 -32.11
C ILE A 47 24.01 -36.96 -33.54
N SER A 48 25.20 -37.45 -33.98
CA SER A 48 25.67 -37.29 -35.35
C SER A 48 24.95 -38.24 -36.32
N GLU A 49 24.78 -39.48 -35.90
CA GLU A 49 24.13 -40.55 -36.68
C GLU A 49 23.62 -41.63 -35.71
N SER A 50 22.39 -42.06 -35.88
CA SER A 50 21.86 -43.19 -35.10
C SER A 50 20.94 -44.04 -36.01
N SER A 51 21.24 -45.34 -36.08
CA SER A 51 20.43 -46.35 -36.73
C SER A 51 20.36 -47.59 -35.86
N SER A 52 19.66 -48.66 -36.30
CA SER A 52 19.61 -49.92 -35.54
C SER A 52 21.01 -50.53 -35.30
N ASP A 53 21.94 -50.29 -36.20
CA ASP A 53 23.28 -50.94 -36.19
C ASP A 53 24.42 -49.96 -35.87
N VAL A 54 24.18 -48.64 -35.95
CA VAL A 54 25.24 -47.63 -35.80
C VAL A 54 24.75 -46.53 -34.90
N HIS A 55 25.51 -46.28 -33.82
CA HIS A 55 25.32 -45.11 -32.96
C HIS A 55 26.62 -44.31 -32.92
N ARG A 56 26.56 -43.07 -33.47
CA ARG A 56 27.69 -42.14 -33.44
C ARG A 56 27.32 -40.98 -32.49
N PRO A 57 27.93 -40.94 -31.30
CA PRO A 57 27.73 -39.83 -30.40
C PRO A 57 28.22 -38.53 -31.03
N GLY A 58 27.50 -37.46 -30.80
CA GLY A 58 27.88 -36.11 -31.24
C GLY A 58 28.42 -35.28 -30.09
N THR A 59 27.84 -34.14 -29.88
CA THR A 59 28.27 -33.17 -28.87
C THR A 59 27.22 -33.01 -27.79
N VAL A 60 27.64 -32.52 -26.62
CA VAL A 60 26.76 -32.12 -25.53
C VAL A 60 26.76 -30.58 -25.41
N LEU A 61 25.59 -29.99 -25.35
CA LEU A 61 25.42 -28.55 -25.12
C LEU A 61 24.75 -28.32 -23.79
N ALA A 62 25.34 -27.43 -22.95
CA ALA A 62 24.73 -26.94 -21.77
C ALA A 62 23.89 -25.69 -22.06
N ARG A 63 22.62 -25.68 -21.66
CA ARG A 63 21.70 -24.54 -21.76
C ARG A 63 21.28 -24.13 -20.36
N PRO A 64 21.09 -22.81 -20.10
CA PRO A 64 20.51 -22.37 -18.85
C PRO A 64 19.05 -22.86 -18.77
N ASP A 65 18.67 -23.30 -17.59
CA ASP A 65 17.30 -23.68 -17.23
C ASP A 65 16.86 -22.80 -16.06
N PHE A 66 15.98 -21.86 -16.37
CA PHE A 66 15.57 -20.83 -15.43
C PHE A 66 14.41 -21.34 -14.57
N THR A 67 14.44 -21.05 -13.27
CA THR A 67 13.43 -21.44 -12.29
C THR A 67 12.75 -20.22 -11.67
N ASN A 68 12.29 -19.30 -12.51
CA ASN A 68 11.75 -18.01 -12.09
C ASN A 68 10.41 -18.15 -11.33
N GLN A 69 9.65 -19.23 -11.61
CA GLN A 69 8.38 -19.51 -10.96
C GLN A 69 8.55 -20.17 -9.58
N VAL A 70 9.72 -20.73 -9.28
CA VAL A 70 9.94 -21.42 -8.00
C VAL A 70 10.06 -20.39 -6.88
N GLN A 71 9.04 -20.37 -6.04
CA GLN A 71 9.02 -19.52 -4.84
C GLN A 71 9.88 -20.12 -3.73
N ARG A 72 10.51 -19.27 -2.94
CA ARG A 72 11.22 -19.62 -1.70
C ARG A 72 10.53 -19.00 -0.48
N THR A 73 11.15 -19.18 0.68
CA THR A 73 10.66 -18.67 1.94
C THR A 73 10.55 -17.15 1.91
N ILE A 74 9.41 -16.64 2.32
CA ILE A 74 9.16 -15.23 2.59
C ILE A 74 9.58 -14.99 4.05
N GLU A 75 10.45 -14.02 4.25
CA GLU A 75 10.96 -13.63 5.55
C GLU A 75 10.46 -12.24 5.91
N GLN A 76 10.00 -12.09 7.15
CA GLN A 76 9.59 -10.79 7.69
C GLN A 76 10.82 -9.94 7.97
N VAL A 77 10.73 -8.65 7.63
CA VAL A 77 11.77 -7.64 7.84
C VAL A 77 11.20 -6.42 8.55
N GLU A 78 12.05 -5.63 9.19
CA GLU A 78 11.62 -4.42 9.90
C GLU A 78 11.14 -3.30 8.97
N ASN A 79 11.53 -3.34 7.70
CA ASN A 79 11.16 -2.32 6.72
C ASN A 79 9.68 -2.45 6.32
N PRO A 80 8.80 -1.47 6.64
CA PRO A 80 7.37 -1.52 6.31
C PRO A 80 7.08 -1.39 4.81
N LEU A 81 8.04 -0.93 4.01
CA LEU A 81 7.92 -0.76 2.55
C LEU A 81 8.40 -1.99 1.78
N ALA A 82 9.03 -2.95 2.47
CA ALA A 82 9.44 -4.19 1.84
C ALA A 82 8.20 -5.05 1.49
N LEU A 83 8.22 -5.63 0.29
CA LEU A 83 7.10 -6.37 -0.28
C LEU A 83 7.59 -7.71 -0.81
N ALA A 84 6.82 -8.77 -0.58
CA ALA A 84 7.04 -10.06 -1.22
C ALA A 84 5.75 -10.55 -1.89
N ILE A 85 5.88 -11.35 -2.95
CA ILE A 85 4.74 -11.98 -3.59
C ILE A 85 4.67 -13.44 -3.13
N SER A 86 3.57 -13.79 -2.48
CA SER A 86 3.26 -15.18 -2.11
C SER A 86 2.42 -15.81 -3.23
N GLY A 87 3.06 -16.62 -4.06
CA GLY A 87 2.47 -17.20 -5.26
C GLY A 87 3.13 -16.72 -6.55
N GLN A 88 2.38 -16.76 -7.66
CA GLN A 88 2.90 -16.40 -8.98
C GLN A 88 2.82 -14.89 -9.23
N GLY A 89 3.74 -14.38 -10.07
CA GLY A 89 3.76 -13.00 -10.56
C GLY A 89 5.05 -12.25 -10.19
N PHE A 90 5.13 -11.00 -10.63
CA PHE A 90 6.29 -10.12 -10.48
C PHE A 90 5.82 -8.71 -10.18
N PHE A 91 6.62 -7.92 -9.51
CA PHE A 91 6.45 -6.48 -9.44
C PHE A 91 6.87 -5.86 -10.77
N THR A 92 6.12 -4.85 -11.21
CA THR A 92 6.52 -4.03 -12.37
C THR A 92 7.37 -2.89 -11.86
N ALA A 93 8.49 -2.64 -12.52
CA ALA A 93 9.44 -1.62 -12.15
C ALA A 93 9.96 -0.85 -13.37
N ALA A 94 10.45 0.35 -13.12
CA ALA A 94 11.07 1.21 -14.13
C ALA A 94 12.54 1.46 -13.77
N LEU A 95 13.40 1.52 -14.79
CA LEU A 95 14.81 1.86 -14.60
C LEU A 95 15.00 3.37 -14.84
N PRO A 96 15.48 4.13 -13.86
CA PRO A 96 15.81 5.53 -14.07
C PRO A 96 17.08 5.64 -14.92
N ILE A 97 17.03 6.42 -16.01
CA ILE A 97 18.15 6.63 -16.94
C ILE A 97 18.78 8.02 -16.84
N GLY A 98 18.22 8.89 -15.99
CA GLY A 98 18.70 10.24 -15.78
C GLY A 98 17.60 11.16 -15.26
N LYS A 99 17.93 12.46 -15.18
CA LYS A 99 16.98 13.51 -14.81
C LYS A 99 16.79 14.50 -15.96
N THR A 100 15.62 15.10 -16.04
CA THR A 100 15.34 16.24 -16.93
C THR A 100 16.00 17.51 -16.39
N GLU A 101 16.03 18.58 -17.19
CA GLU A 101 16.47 19.90 -16.72
C GLU A 101 15.58 20.46 -15.60
N ALA A 102 14.32 20.02 -15.55
CA ALA A 102 13.38 20.34 -14.46
C ALA A 102 13.61 19.54 -13.17
N GLY A 103 14.51 18.54 -13.18
CA GLY A 103 14.81 17.69 -12.03
C GLY A 103 14.01 16.39 -11.96
N ASP A 104 13.03 16.19 -12.84
CA ASP A 104 12.23 14.97 -12.88
C ASP A 104 13.01 13.79 -13.43
N TYR A 105 12.73 12.59 -12.94
CA TYR A 105 13.35 11.38 -13.46
C TYR A 105 12.87 11.04 -14.85
N ARG A 106 13.83 10.68 -15.70
CA ARG A 106 13.54 10.00 -16.97
C ARG A 106 13.71 8.51 -16.75
N PHE A 107 12.73 7.75 -17.20
CA PHE A 107 12.73 6.30 -17.11
C PHE A 107 12.94 5.67 -18.48
N ASP A 108 13.53 4.48 -18.51
CA ASP A 108 13.58 3.65 -19.71
C ASP A 108 12.13 3.35 -20.16
N ALA A 109 11.88 3.39 -21.47
CA ALA A 109 10.55 3.09 -22.02
C ALA A 109 10.15 1.59 -21.88
N ARG A 110 11.10 0.72 -21.58
CA ARG A 110 10.85 -0.70 -21.34
C ARG A 110 10.31 -0.90 -19.93
N GLN A 111 9.40 -1.84 -19.80
CA GLN A 111 8.94 -2.29 -18.49
C GLN A 111 9.84 -3.42 -18.00
N PHE A 112 10.27 -3.31 -16.76
CA PHE A 112 11.07 -4.32 -16.08
C PHE A 112 10.22 -5.02 -15.03
N TYR A 113 10.53 -6.27 -14.76
CA TYR A 113 9.82 -7.10 -13.81
C TYR A 113 10.81 -7.61 -12.77
N THR A 114 10.41 -7.71 -11.51
CA THR A 114 11.31 -8.16 -10.46
C THR A 114 10.56 -8.91 -9.36
N ARG A 115 11.27 -9.79 -8.67
CA ARG A 115 10.85 -10.40 -7.40
C ARG A 115 11.58 -9.79 -6.20
N ALA A 116 12.60 -8.95 -6.46
CA ALA A 116 13.28 -8.21 -5.41
C ALA A 116 12.37 -7.12 -4.86
N GLY A 117 11.85 -7.34 -3.68
CA GLY A 117 10.88 -6.46 -3.03
C GLY A 117 11.45 -5.70 -1.83
N ASP A 118 12.76 -5.52 -1.75
CA ASP A 118 13.49 -4.74 -0.75
C ASP A 118 13.38 -3.23 -1.00
N PHE A 119 12.13 -2.76 -1.26
CA PHE A 119 11.89 -1.36 -1.58
C PHE A 119 12.13 -0.45 -0.37
N ASN A 120 12.78 0.68 -0.65
CA ASN A 120 12.99 1.78 0.28
C ASN A 120 12.59 3.08 -0.39
N ARG A 121 12.20 4.07 0.40
CA ARG A 121 11.94 5.40 -0.10
C ARG A 121 13.26 6.17 -0.24
N ASN A 122 13.54 6.73 -1.42
CA ASN A 122 14.68 7.61 -1.63
C ASN A 122 14.37 9.05 -1.19
N SER A 123 15.35 9.95 -1.30
CA SER A 123 15.22 11.37 -0.93
C SER A 123 14.14 12.13 -1.71
N GLU A 124 13.73 11.63 -2.86
CA GLU A 124 12.70 12.25 -3.72
C GLU A 124 11.34 11.56 -3.60
N GLY A 125 11.22 10.64 -2.65
CA GLY A 125 9.97 9.94 -2.38
C GLY A 125 9.70 8.73 -3.26
N LEU A 126 10.58 8.36 -4.20
CA LEU A 126 10.40 7.18 -5.03
C LEU A 126 10.66 5.89 -4.25
N MET A 127 9.85 4.86 -4.48
CA MET A 127 10.07 3.52 -3.94
C MET A 127 11.07 2.76 -4.82
N VAL A 128 12.31 2.61 -4.32
CA VAL A 128 13.45 2.04 -5.07
C VAL A 128 13.93 0.78 -4.37
N ASN A 129 14.20 -0.28 -5.12
CA ASN A 129 14.83 -1.49 -4.55
C ASN A 129 16.36 -1.35 -4.48
N GLY A 130 17.03 -2.32 -3.82
CA GLY A 130 18.49 -2.32 -3.65
C GLY A 130 19.30 -2.30 -4.96
N SER A 131 18.68 -2.66 -6.08
CA SER A 131 19.29 -2.65 -7.42
C SER A 131 19.01 -1.38 -8.22
N GLY A 132 18.28 -0.41 -7.66
CA GLY A 132 17.99 0.88 -8.31
C GLY A 132 16.75 0.92 -9.19
N TYR A 133 15.95 -0.13 -9.23
CA TYR A 133 14.67 -0.13 -9.95
C TYR A 133 13.58 0.52 -9.10
N VAL A 134 12.77 1.38 -9.73
CA VAL A 134 11.65 2.09 -9.10
C VAL A 134 10.38 1.29 -9.28
N LEU A 135 9.68 1.01 -8.20
CA LEU A 135 8.40 0.31 -8.22
C LEU A 135 7.34 1.12 -8.97
N GLN A 136 6.60 0.45 -9.86
CA GLN A 136 5.46 1.03 -10.55
C GLN A 136 4.15 0.51 -9.98
N GLY A 137 3.13 1.36 -10.01
CA GLY A 137 1.79 1.02 -9.59
C GLY A 137 0.73 1.85 -10.31
N TRP A 138 -0.53 1.51 -10.07
CA TRP A 138 -1.66 2.29 -10.51
C TRP A 138 -1.84 3.51 -9.61
N PRO A 139 -1.94 4.72 -10.17
CA PRO A 139 -2.21 5.90 -9.36
C PRO A 139 -3.64 5.85 -8.80
N VAL A 140 -3.80 6.42 -7.61
CA VAL A 140 -5.11 6.55 -6.96
C VAL A 140 -5.42 8.03 -6.82
N THR A 141 -6.52 8.46 -7.44
CA THR A 141 -7.01 9.85 -7.38
C THR A 141 -8.42 9.83 -6.82
N ASP A 142 -8.67 10.62 -5.79
CA ASP A 142 -9.98 10.72 -5.11
C ASP A 142 -10.54 9.37 -4.64
N GLY A 143 -9.65 8.43 -4.28
CA GLY A 143 -10.02 7.10 -3.81
C GLY A 143 -10.27 6.07 -4.92
N GLU A 144 -10.27 6.48 -6.19
CA GLU A 144 -10.41 5.58 -7.35
C GLU A 144 -9.06 5.20 -7.94
N VAL A 145 -8.91 3.92 -8.30
CA VAL A 145 -7.68 3.36 -8.88
C VAL A 145 -7.75 3.47 -10.40
N ASP A 146 -6.81 4.21 -11.00
CA ASP A 146 -6.66 4.26 -12.46
C ASP A 146 -5.83 3.06 -12.96
N LYS A 147 -6.50 2.02 -13.44
CA LYS A 147 -5.87 0.80 -13.97
C LYS A 147 -5.36 0.94 -15.42
N THR A 148 -5.53 2.12 -16.04
CA THR A 148 -5.17 2.32 -17.46
C THR A 148 -3.69 2.56 -17.66
N GLN A 149 -2.99 3.05 -16.65
CA GLN A 149 -1.57 3.39 -16.73
C GLN A 149 -0.80 2.96 -15.48
N LEU A 150 0.46 2.60 -15.68
CA LEU A 150 1.42 2.38 -14.61
C LEU A 150 2.33 3.60 -14.49
N VAL A 151 2.47 4.09 -13.27
CA VAL A 151 3.37 5.19 -12.96
C VAL A 151 4.35 4.79 -11.87
N PRO A 152 5.57 5.35 -11.83
CA PRO A 152 6.47 5.19 -10.71
C PRO A 152 5.80 5.65 -9.40
N ILE A 153 5.84 4.83 -8.37
CA ILE A 153 5.24 5.18 -7.09
C ILE A 153 6.13 6.19 -6.38
N GLN A 154 5.58 7.40 -6.22
CA GLN A 154 6.24 8.48 -5.50
C GLN A 154 5.40 8.85 -4.27
N VAL A 155 6.02 8.78 -3.11
CA VAL A 155 5.45 9.15 -1.83
C VAL A 155 6.03 10.50 -1.43
N GLN A 156 5.26 11.56 -1.62
CA GLN A 156 5.63 12.92 -1.20
C GLN A 156 5.23 13.12 0.27
N GLU A 157 6.04 13.90 1.01
CA GLU A 157 5.74 14.30 2.40
C GLU A 157 4.77 15.49 2.43
N ASP A 158 3.68 15.37 1.68
CA ASP A 158 2.66 16.39 1.65
C ASP A 158 1.87 16.42 2.95
N VAL A 159 1.42 17.61 3.33
CA VAL A 159 0.47 17.76 4.44
C VAL A 159 -0.91 17.29 4.00
N PHE A 160 -1.66 16.69 4.92
CA PHE A 160 -3.07 16.38 4.67
C PHE A 160 -3.88 17.66 4.63
N THR A 161 -4.58 17.90 3.51
CA THR A 161 -5.43 19.08 3.34
C THR A 161 -6.58 19.03 4.35
N PRO A 162 -6.72 20.02 5.22
CA PRO A 162 -7.77 20.03 6.23
C PRO A 162 -9.16 20.17 5.59
N THR A 163 -10.16 19.63 6.27
CA THR A 163 -11.57 19.84 5.93
C THR A 163 -12.21 20.62 7.07
N PRO A 164 -12.75 21.84 6.79
CA PRO A 164 -13.41 22.61 7.83
C PRO A 164 -14.69 21.92 8.27
N THR A 165 -15.02 22.07 9.57
CA THR A 165 -16.26 21.54 10.13
C THR A 165 -17.47 22.22 9.50
N GLN A 166 -18.41 21.42 8.99
CA GLN A 166 -19.69 21.89 8.45
C GLN A 166 -20.86 21.33 9.25
N GLU A 167 -20.78 20.10 9.71
CA GLU A 167 -21.85 19.47 10.49
C GLU A 167 -21.34 19.03 11.86
N LEU A 168 -22.15 19.35 12.87
CA LEU A 168 -21.92 19.02 14.28
C LEU A 168 -23.15 18.27 14.80
N THR A 169 -22.96 17.13 15.42
CA THR A 169 -24.00 16.38 16.09
C THR A 169 -23.73 16.38 17.58
N PHE A 170 -24.68 16.88 18.35
CA PHE A 170 -24.59 16.97 19.81
C PHE A 170 -25.77 16.27 20.47
N GLY A 171 -25.47 15.32 21.32
CA GLY A 171 -26.43 14.64 22.19
C GLY A 171 -26.04 14.84 23.65
N GLY A 172 -27.02 15.23 24.44
CA GLY A 172 -26.80 15.47 25.85
C GLY A 172 -28.10 15.58 26.64
N ASN A 173 -27.99 15.63 27.96
CA ASN A 173 -29.14 15.82 28.85
C ASN A 173 -28.93 17.03 29.74
N LEU A 174 -29.84 18.00 29.67
CA LEU A 174 -29.95 19.12 30.60
C LEU A 174 -30.72 18.66 31.83
N ALA A 175 -30.24 19.08 33.03
CA ALA A 175 -30.95 18.72 34.26
C ALA A 175 -32.29 19.43 34.34
N ALA A 176 -33.38 18.67 34.41
CA ALA A 176 -34.72 19.19 34.60
C ALA A 176 -34.82 19.97 35.95
N GLY A 177 -35.44 21.15 35.92
CA GLY A 177 -35.53 22.02 37.08
C GLY A 177 -34.25 22.78 37.46
N GLY A 178 -33.23 22.70 36.64
CA GLY A 178 -32.00 23.48 36.83
C GLY A 178 -32.24 24.98 36.66
N THR A 179 -31.68 25.77 37.57
CA THR A 179 -31.79 27.26 37.56
C THR A 179 -30.48 27.93 37.13
N ALA A 180 -29.41 27.16 37.02
CA ALA A 180 -28.09 27.66 36.66
C ALA A 180 -27.79 27.38 35.16
N ASN A 181 -26.95 28.25 34.60
CA ASN A 181 -26.45 28.04 33.25
C ASN A 181 -25.61 26.74 33.18
N GLN A 182 -25.84 25.95 32.17
CA GLN A 182 -25.13 24.70 31.90
C GLN A 182 -24.31 24.87 30.59
N SER A 183 -23.01 24.61 30.65
CA SER A 183 -22.15 24.86 29.52
C SER A 183 -21.22 23.69 29.22
N THR A 184 -20.89 23.52 27.96
CA THR A 184 -19.88 22.58 27.50
C THR A 184 -19.06 23.21 26.38
N SER A 185 -17.80 22.79 26.25
CA SER A 185 -16.93 23.21 25.16
C SER A 185 -16.72 22.06 24.20
N ILE A 186 -16.91 22.33 22.92
CA ILE A 186 -16.68 21.40 21.80
C ILE A 186 -15.59 21.95 20.88
N GLN A 187 -14.93 21.09 20.15
CA GLN A 187 -13.87 21.49 19.21
C GLN A 187 -14.40 21.43 17.78
N VAL A 188 -14.10 22.45 16.98
CA VAL A 188 -14.38 22.52 15.55
C VAL A 188 -13.11 22.84 14.79
N ILE A 189 -13.08 22.50 13.51
CA ILE A 189 -11.93 22.76 12.64
C ILE A 189 -12.25 23.96 11.75
N ASP A 190 -11.36 24.96 11.76
CA ASP A 190 -11.48 26.13 10.89
C ASP A 190 -11.00 25.83 9.45
N THR A 191 -11.17 26.75 8.52
CA THR A 191 -10.77 26.61 7.12
C THR A 191 -9.27 26.43 6.91
N LEU A 192 -8.43 26.73 7.91
CA LEU A 192 -6.98 26.50 7.90
C LEU A 192 -6.59 25.21 8.63
N GLY A 193 -7.56 24.41 9.08
CA GLY A 193 -7.29 23.15 9.76
C GLY A 193 -6.90 23.28 11.24
N ARG A 194 -7.11 24.46 11.85
CA ARG A 194 -6.82 24.68 13.27
C ARG A 194 -8.04 24.30 14.09
N SER A 195 -7.81 23.66 15.24
CA SER A 195 -8.87 23.38 16.20
C SER A 195 -9.27 24.65 16.93
N ARG A 196 -10.58 24.95 16.95
CA ARG A 196 -11.22 26.09 17.61
C ARG A 196 -12.22 25.63 18.64
N ALA A 197 -12.23 26.29 19.79
CA ALA A 197 -13.19 25.98 20.85
C ALA A 197 -14.50 26.72 20.59
N LEU A 198 -15.61 25.97 20.56
CA LEU A 198 -16.97 26.51 20.65
C LEU A 198 -17.57 26.16 22.01
N THR A 199 -18.08 27.15 22.70
CA THR A 199 -18.80 26.95 23.98
C THR A 199 -20.29 27.04 23.72
N LEU A 200 -20.98 25.93 24.02
CA LEU A 200 -22.45 25.85 24.03
C LEU A 200 -22.90 26.12 25.45
N THR A 201 -23.66 27.20 25.65
CA THR A 201 -24.21 27.56 26.95
C THR A 201 -25.73 27.50 26.90
N PHE A 202 -26.31 26.68 27.73
CA PHE A 202 -27.75 26.54 27.92
C PHE A 202 -28.16 27.29 29.20
N ALA A 203 -28.91 28.34 29.02
CA ALA A 203 -29.42 29.18 30.13
C ALA A 203 -30.93 28.96 30.29
N PRO A 204 -31.41 28.60 31.45
CA PRO A 204 -32.87 28.50 31.69
C PRO A 204 -33.52 29.85 31.56
N THR A 205 -34.63 29.93 30.84
CA THR A 205 -35.43 31.16 30.76
C THR A 205 -36.28 31.29 32.04
N ALA A 206 -36.40 32.51 32.56
CA ALA A 206 -37.13 32.78 33.81
C ALA A 206 -38.65 32.50 33.78
N SER A 207 -39.17 32.01 32.68
CA SER A 207 -40.59 31.61 32.52
C SER A 207 -40.81 30.26 33.19
N THR A 208 -41.67 30.20 34.16
CA THR A 208 -42.06 28.96 34.87
C THR A 208 -43.10 28.12 34.11
N THR A 209 -43.64 28.67 33.00
CA THR A 209 -44.74 28.06 32.25
C THR A 209 -44.33 27.34 30.95
N ASP A 210 -43.18 27.68 30.36
CA ASP A 210 -42.91 27.27 28.96
C ASP A 210 -41.73 26.31 28.77
N ASN A 211 -41.07 25.84 29.85
CA ASN A 211 -39.92 24.91 29.80
C ASN A 211 -38.90 25.26 28.70
N THR A 212 -38.56 26.55 28.60
CA THR A 212 -37.70 27.09 27.55
C THR A 212 -36.30 27.37 28.05
N TRP A 213 -35.30 26.98 27.31
CA TRP A 213 -33.89 27.25 27.55
C TRP A 213 -33.34 28.07 26.38
N THR A 214 -32.39 28.95 26.65
CA THR A 214 -31.66 29.68 25.63
C THR A 214 -30.32 29.05 25.39
N LEU A 215 -30.09 28.46 24.20
CA LEU A 215 -28.78 28.05 23.72
C LEU A 215 -28.04 29.27 23.20
N SER A 216 -26.88 29.55 23.76
CA SER A 216 -25.93 30.55 23.24
C SER A 216 -24.68 29.85 22.76
N ILE A 217 -24.23 30.20 21.56
CA ILE A 217 -22.99 29.69 20.95
C ILE A 217 -21.96 30.82 21.02
N SER A 218 -20.82 30.55 21.61
CA SER A 218 -19.72 31.50 21.70
C SER A 218 -18.38 30.85 21.44
N SER A 219 -17.40 31.64 20.99
CA SER A 219 -16.02 31.21 20.82
C SER A 219 -15.09 32.37 21.20
N PRO A 220 -14.02 32.13 21.96
CA PRO A 220 -13.04 33.17 22.27
C PRO A 220 -12.31 33.64 21.01
N ASP A 221 -12.25 32.79 19.96
CA ASP A 221 -11.54 33.04 18.71
C ASP A 221 -12.42 33.66 17.62
N ALA A 222 -13.71 33.83 17.86
CA ALA A 222 -14.63 34.39 16.87
C ALA A 222 -14.51 35.92 16.75
N THR A 223 -14.58 36.41 15.53
CA THR A 223 -14.55 37.85 15.17
C THR A 223 -15.83 38.22 14.42
N PRO A 224 -16.37 39.44 14.54
CA PRO A 224 -15.94 40.53 15.40
C PRO A 224 -16.39 40.38 16.86
N SER A 225 -17.15 39.35 17.19
CA SER A 225 -17.71 39.13 18.53
C SER A 225 -17.48 37.70 19.00
N THR A 226 -17.14 37.53 20.28
CA THR A 226 -17.03 36.22 20.91
C THR A 226 -18.36 35.46 20.99
N THR A 227 -19.49 36.16 20.99
CA THR A 227 -20.82 35.56 20.93
C THR A 227 -21.27 35.49 19.47
N ILE A 228 -21.47 34.28 18.98
CA ILE A 228 -21.89 33.99 17.60
C ILE A 228 -23.39 34.20 17.46
N GLY A 229 -24.17 33.72 18.46
CA GLY A 229 -25.60 33.91 18.47
C GLY A 229 -26.30 33.13 19.59
N SER A 230 -27.61 33.28 19.68
CA SER A 230 -28.43 32.56 20.62
C SER A 230 -29.81 32.21 20.07
N ILE A 231 -30.38 31.10 20.54
CA ILE A 231 -31.71 30.62 20.12
C ILE A 231 -32.45 30.00 21.32
N PRO A 232 -33.73 30.33 21.54
CA PRO A 232 -34.57 29.66 22.49
C PRO A 232 -34.91 28.24 22.03
N ILE A 233 -34.82 27.27 22.94
CA ILE A 233 -35.18 25.86 22.73
C ILE A 233 -36.27 25.55 23.74
N ARG A 234 -37.44 25.14 23.27
CA ARG A 234 -38.52 24.67 24.13
C ARG A 234 -38.50 23.14 24.19
N PHE A 235 -38.61 22.62 25.39
CA PHE A 235 -38.76 21.17 25.63
C PHE A 235 -40.20 20.81 25.88
N GLY A 236 -40.61 19.63 25.44
CA GLY A 236 -41.93 19.07 25.66
C GLY A 236 -42.24 18.95 27.16
N GLN A 237 -43.48 19.25 27.53
CA GLN A 237 -44.05 19.07 28.87
C GLN A 237 -45.53 18.77 28.79
N ASP A 238 -46.13 18.35 29.87
CA ASP A 238 -47.59 18.08 30.01
C ASP A 238 -48.08 16.85 29.22
N GLY A 239 -47.19 15.92 28.82
CA GLY A 239 -47.55 14.64 28.22
C GLY A 239 -48.17 14.74 26.82
N ALA A 240 -47.89 15.84 26.08
CA ALA A 240 -48.37 16.00 24.72
C ALA A 240 -47.81 14.90 23.77
N VAL A 241 -48.69 14.20 23.07
CA VAL A 241 -48.32 13.05 22.23
C VAL A 241 -47.33 13.42 21.14
N ASP A 242 -47.45 14.62 20.59
CA ASP A 242 -46.58 15.10 19.51
C ASP A 242 -45.27 15.76 20.00
N GLN A 243 -45.18 16.03 21.34
CA GLN A 243 -44.04 16.65 21.97
C GLN A 243 -43.78 15.99 23.35
N PRO A 244 -43.23 14.77 23.35
CA PRO A 244 -42.96 14.02 24.58
C PRO A 244 -42.11 14.81 25.55
N ASP A 245 -42.45 14.70 26.85
CA ASP A 245 -41.76 15.40 27.92
C ASP A 245 -40.25 15.22 27.86
N GLY A 246 -39.52 16.32 28.06
CA GLY A 246 -38.05 16.33 28.05
C GLY A 246 -37.37 16.17 26.70
N THR A 247 -38.11 16.13 25.59
CA THR A 247 -37.54 16.15 24.22
C THR A 247 -37.60 17.56 23.64
N VAL A 248 -36.72 17.88 22.67
CA VAL A 248 -36.78 19.16 21.96
C VAL A 248 -38.09 19.24 21.19
N ALA A 249 -38.92 20.23 21.49
CA ALA A 249 -40.24 20.44 20.91
C ALA A 249 -40.20 21.46 19.76
N GLU A 250 -39.56 22.59 19.96
CA GLU A 250 -39.44 23.66 18.97
C GLU A 250 -38.27 24.61 19.25
N PHE A 251 -37.88 25.34 18.23
CA PHE A 251 -36.96 26.49 18.36
C PHE A 251 -37.72 27.81 18.24
N GLY A 252 -37.37 28.76 19.09
CA GLY A 252 -37.85 30.14 18.97
C GLY A 252 -37.06 30.94 17.92
N THR A 253 -37.32 32.24 17.88
CA THR A 253 -36.58 33.15 17.01
C THR A 253 -35.15 33.34 17.54
N GLY A 254 -34.15 32.95 16.76
CA GLY A 254 -32.74 33.12 17.10
C GLY A 254 -32.21 34.52 16.82
N THR A 255 -31.14 34.90 17.50
CA THR A 255 -30.37 36.11 17.25
C THR A 255 -28.98 35.70 16.81
N GLY A 256 -28.56 36.05 15.58
CA GLY A 256 -27.28 35.61 14.98
C GLY A 256 -27.25 34.14 14.53
N LEU A 257 -28.25 33.34 14.93
CA LEU A 257 -28.39 31.93 14.52
C LEU A 257 -29.63 31.80 13.62
N LEU A 258 -29.48 31.04 12.56
CA LEU A 258 -30.57 30.68 11.65
C LEU A 258 -31.15 29.34 12.12
N GLY A 259 -32.16 29.39 13.00
CA GLY A 259 -32.87 28.18 13.44
C GLY A 259 -33.72 27.59 12.30
N SER A 260 -33.77 26.30 12.21
CA SER A 260 -34.73 25.62 11.32
C SER A 260 -36.08 25.56 12.01
N ALA A 261 -37.15 26.05 11.36
CA ALA A 261 -38.50 25.87 11.88
C ALA A 261 -38.85 24.36 11.91
N ALA A 262 -39.32 23.91 13.08
CA ALA A 262 -39.60 22.51 13.31
C ALA A 262 -40.85 22.02 12.57
N ALA A 263 -40.72 20.93 11.84
CA ALA A 263 -41.82 20.01 11.60
C ALA A 263 -41.71 18.87 12.62
N THR A 264 -42.80 18.45 13.23
CA THR A 264 -42.85 17.28 14.11
C THR A 264 -42.16 16.07 13.46
N GLY A 265 -41.19 15.45 14.15
CA GLY A 265 -40.37 14.37 13.62
C GLY A 265 -39.24 14.76 12.69
N GLY A 266 -39.04 16.05 12.39
CA GLY A 266 -37.90 16.59 11.64
C GLY A 266 -36.62 16.67 12.47
N LEU A 267 -35.50 16.99 11.79
CA LEU A 267 -34.21 17.20 12.46
C LEU A 267 -34.20 18.54 13.18
N ALA A 268 -33.81 18.56 14.45
CA ALA A 268 -33.59 19.75 15.27
C ALA A 268 -32.20 20.33 14.93
N ARG A 269 -32.14 21.18 13.90
CA ARG A 269 -30.90 21.76 13.35
C ARG A 269 -30.86 23.26 13.57
N VAL A 270 -29.69 23.73 14.01
CA VAL A 270 -29.39 25.16 14.16
C VAL A 270 -28.24 25.49 13.21
N THR A 271 -28.47 26.42 12.28
CA THR A 271 -27.43 26.90 11.38
C THR A 271 -26.82 28.20 11.91
N PHE A 272 -25.54 28.35 11.81
CA PHE A 272 -24.82 29.55 12.22
C PHE A 272 -23.54 29.76 11.40
N ASN A 273 -23.07 31.01 11.42
CA ASN A 273 -21.79 31.35 10.81
C ASN A 273 -20.82 31.80 11.88
N ALA A 274 -19.63 31.20 11.91
CA ALA A 274 -18.54 31.65 12.76
C ALA A 274 -17.37 32.13 11.89
N ASP A 275 -16.85 33.31 12.22
CA ASP A 275 -15.65 33.83 11.56
C ASP A 275 -14.47 33.73 12.53
N PHE A 276 -13.46 32.98 12.13
CA PHE A 276 -12.21 32.79 12.88
C PHE A 276 -11.06 33.61 12.27
N GLY A 277 -11.39 34.73 11.61
CA GLY A 277 -10.44 35.63 10.95
C GLY A 277 -10.06 35.22 9.51
N GLN A 278 -10.82 34.32 8.91
CA GLN A 278 -10.61 33.83 7.53
C GLN A 278 -11.90 33.94 6.69
N GLY A 279 -12.90 34.68 7.19
CA GLY A 279 -14.24 34.74 6.62
C GLY A 279 -15.22 33.80 7.30
N ALA A 280 -16.49 34.04 7.04
CA ALA A 280 -17.59 33.33 7.71
C ALA A 280 -17.64 31.85 7.26
N GLN A 281 -17.50 30.95 8.20
CA GLN A 281 -17.68 29.50 8.04
C GLN A 281 -19.09 29.12 8.46
N ALA A 282 -19.87 28.59 7.52
CA ALA A 282 -21.22 28.10 7.79
C ALA A 282 -21.16 26.72 8.45
N MET A 283 -21.86 26.56 9.56
CA MET A 283 -21.94 25.32 10.33
C MET A 283 -23.39 25.01 10.71
N VAL A 284 -23.69 23.73 10.83
CA VAL A 284 -24.98 23.20 11.25
C VAL A 284 -24.80 22.38 12.51
N LEU A 285 -25.47 22.77 13.60
CA LEU A 285 -25.52 22.00 14.82
C LEU A 285 -26.82 21.17 14.85
N ASN A 286 -26.68 19.87 14.84
CA ASN A 286 -27.76 18.90 14.93
C ASN A 286 -27.95 18.48 16.39
N LEU A 287 -29.11 18.78 16.97
CA LEU A 287 -29.49 18.45 18.32
C LEU A 287 -30.42 17.23 18.43
N GLY A 288 -30.51 16.44 17.36
CA GLY A 288 -31.36 15.24 17.26
C GLY A 288 -32.60 15.47 16.42
N ARG A 289 -33.74 14.89 16.87
CA ARG A 289 -35.04 15.03 16.21
C ARG A 289 -36.04 15.62 17.17
N PHE A 290 -36.93 16.42 16.63
CA PHE A 290 -38.05 16.96 17.41
C PHE A 290 -38.96 15.83 17.92
N GLY A 291 -39.30 15.86 19.21
CA GLY A 291 -40.13 14.85 19.84
C GLY A 291 -39.48 13.49 20.04
N VAL A 292 -38.18 13.34 19.87
CA VAL A 292 -37.46 12.07 20.02
C VAL A 292 -36.31 12.20 21.03
N ALA A 293 -36.18 11.25 21.93
CA ALA A 293 -35.15 11.22 22.99
C ALA A 293 -33.80 10.68 22.46
N GLY A 294 -33.35 11.12 21.26
CA GLY A 294 -32.12 10.64 20.62
C GLY A 294 -31.04 11.72 20.39
N GLY A 295 -31.19 12.89 21.00
CA GLY A 295 -30.26 14.02 20.86
C GLY A 295 -30.17 14.82 22.16
N LEU A 296 -30.47 16.13 22.09
CA LEU A 296 -30.59 16.96 23.29
C LEU A 296 -31.87 16.64 24.01
N THR A 297 -31.80 16.40 25.32
CA THR A 297 -32.93 16.03 26.16
C THR A 297 -32.89 16.86 27.48
N GLN A 298 -34.03 16.87 28.21
CA GLN A 298 -34.14 17.49 29.49
C GLN A 298 -34.85 16.55 30.47
N PHE A 299 -34.10 15.65 31.06
CA PHE A 299 -34.60 14.74 32.11
C PHE A 299 -33.90 15.00 33.43
N ALA A 300 -34.42 14.40 34.51
CA ALA A 300 -33.76 14.44 35.79
C ALA A 300 -32.33 13.94 35.71
N SER A 301 -31.40 14.66 36.31
CA SER A 301 -29.97 14.35 36.26
C SER A 301 -29.32 14.53 37.61
N THR A 302 -28.40 13.62 37.96
CA THR A 302 -27.53 13.73 39.14
C THR A 302 -26.17 14.33 38.82
N ALA A 303 -25.94 14.75 37.58
CA ALA A 303 -24.67 15.34 37.14
C ALA A 303 -24.40 16.64 37.89
N ALA A 304 -23.21 16.79 38.46
CA ALA A 304 -22.81 17.98 39.25
C ALA A 304 -22.79 19.27 38.38
N SER A 305 -22.53 19.16 37.10
CA SER A 305 -22.56 20.26 36.13
C SER A 305 -23.95 20.59 35.60
N GLY A 306 -24.96 19.76 35.90
CA GLY A 306 -26.31 19.88 35.36
C GLY A 306 -26.45 19.44 33.89
N LEU A 307 -25.37 19.40 33.11
CA LEU A 307 -25.31 18.92 31.73
C LEU A 307 -24.52 17.61 31.66
N SER A 308 -25.12 16.58 31.08
CA SER A 308 -24.45 15.33 30.75
C SER A 308 -24.34 15.22 29.24
N VAL A 309 -23.13 15.25 28.71
CA VAL A 309 -22.86 15.05 27.26
C VAL A 309 -22.80 13.56 26.99
N ASN A 310 -23.67 13.07 26.10
CA ASN A 310 -23.76 11.66 25.74
C ASN A 310 -23.03 11.34 24.45
N SER A 311 -23.05 12.23 23.46
CA SER A 311 -22.37 12.08 22.19
C SER A 311 -22.00 13.46 21.62
N PHE A 312 -20.86 13.48 20.95
CA PHE A 312 -20.43 14.60 20.12
C PHE A 312 -19.67 14.08 18.93
N GLU A 313 -20.10 14.47 17.75
CA GLU A 313 -19.47 14.12 16.49
C GLU A 313 -19.35 15.37 15.61
N GLN A 314 -18.30 15.44 14.79
CA GLN A 314 -18.09 16.51 13.83
C GLN A 314 -17.36 15.97 12.62
N ASP A 315 -17.58 16.58 11.45
CA ASP A 315 -17.08 16.14 10.15
C ASP A 315 -15.75 16.79 9.74
N GLY A 316 -15.27 17.77 10.50
CA GLY A 316 -14.02 18.48 10.21
C GLY A 316 -12.79 17.61 10.47
N ILE A 317 -11.78 17.79 9.62
CA ILE A 317 -10.49 17.09 9.72
C ILE A 317 -9.38 18.14 9.87
N PRO A 318 -8.59 18.09 10.95
CA PRO A 318 -7.49 19.03 11.14
C PRO A 318 -6.37 18.79 10.12
N ILE A 319 -5.52 19.79 9.93
CA ILE A 319 -4.28 19.62 9.17
C ILE A 319 -3.47 18.45 9.74
N GLY A 320 -2.90 17.61 8.89
CA GLY A 320 -2.07 16.47 9.29
C GLY A 320 -0.67 16.57 8.70
N ALA A 321 0.36 16.36 9.49
CA ALA A 321 1.71 16.20 9.02
C ALA A 321 1.98 14.74 8.63
N PHE A 322 2.84 14.53 7.64
CA PHE A 322 3.30 13.20 7.25
C PHE A 322 3.88 12.46 8.46
N SER A 323 3.42 11.24 8.71
CA SER A 323 3.90 10.39 9.80
C SER A 323 4.66 9.17 9.28
N SER A 324 4.04 8.38 8.41
CA SER A 324 4.64 7.14 7.89
C SER A 324 3.98 6.70 6.57
N VAL A 325 4.64 5.74 5.91
CA VAL A 325 4.05 5.04 4.75
C VAL A 325 3.90 3.57 5.10
N THR A 326 2.78 3.01 4.72
CA THR A 326 2.50 1.59 4.90
C THR A 326 1.89 1.02 3.63
N THR A 327 2.16 -0.26 3.36
CA THR A 327 1.52 -0.98 2.27
C THR A 327 0.53 -1.98 2.84
N GLN A 328 -0.60 -2.19 2.16
CA GLN A 328 -1.60 -3.18 2.52
C GLN A 328 -1.48 -4.45 1.66
N ARG A 329 -2.11 -5.54 2.09
CA ARG A 329 -2.09 -6.83 1.37
C ARG A 329 -2.74 -6.80 -0.02
N ASN A 330 -3.65 -5.86 -0.25
CA ASN A 330 -4.26 -5.61 -1.56
C ASN A 330 -3.37 -4.78 -2.49
N GLY A 331 -2.16 -4.39 -2.03
CA GLY A 331 -1.23 -3.56 -2.78
C GLY A 331 -1.39 -2.06 -2.58
N ASP A 332 -2.34 -1.58 -1.78
CA ASP A 332 -2.50 -0.14 -1.53
C ASP A 332 -1.32 0.41 -0.75
N VAL A 333 -0.67 1.41 -1.31
CA VAL A 333 0.36 2.21 -0.64
C VAL A 333 -0.33 3.41 0.00
N ARG A 334 -0.23 3.49 1.33
CA ARG A 334 -0.89 4.51 2.14
C ARG A 334 0.10 5.42 2.83
N ILE A 335 -0.18 6.70 2.77
CA ILE A 335 0.45 7.71 3.63
C ILE A 335 -0.42 7.84 4.88
N ASN A 336 0.18 7.71 6.04
CA ASN A 336 -0.46 7.95 7.34
C ASN A 336 -0.02 9.32 7.86
N TYR A 337 -0.97 10.04 8.46
CA TYR A 337 -0.77 11.36 9.02
C TYR A 337 -0.91 11.34 10.54
N ASP A 338 -0.35 12.33 11.22
CA ASP A 338 -0.40 12.47 12.69
C ASP A 338 -1.80 12.79 13.22
N ASN A 339 -2.70 13.28 12.35
CA ASN A 339 -4.12 13.50 12.65
C ASN A 339 -4.97 12.22 12.62
N GLY A 340 -4.36 11.04 12.44
CA GLY A 340 -5.04 9.75 12.36
C GLY A 340 -5.67 9.44 10.98
N GLN A 341 -5.57 10.35 10.03
CA GLN A 341 -6.04 10.12 8.66
C GLN A 341 -5.01 9.35 7.84
N SER A 342 -5.49 8.70 6.78
CA SER A 342 -4.62 8.05 5.81
C SER A 342 -5.15 8.25 4.39
N ARG A 343 -4.22 8.40 3.43
CA ARG A 343 -4.54 8.56 2.00
C ARG A 343 -3.84 7.48 1.20
N VAL A 344 -4.57 6.76 0.36
CA VAL A 344 -4.01 5.85 -0.63
C VAL A 344 -3.46 6.69 -1.79
N VAL A 345 -2.20 6.48 -2.14
CA VAL A 345 -1.52 7.21 -3.23
C VAL A 345 -1.32 6.37 -4.48
N ALA A 346 -1.16 5.06 -4.30
CA ALA A 346 -1.00 4.13 -5.41
C ALA A 346 -1.44 2.73 -4.98
N ARG A 347 -1.71 1.88 -5.98
CA ARG A 347 -1.91 0.44 -5.79
C ARG A 347 -0.87 -0.34 -6.59
N VAL A 348 -0.13 -1.21 -5.92
CA VAL A 348 0.86 -2.10 -6.53
C VAL A 348 0.15 -3.28 -7.18
N PRO A 349 0.18 -3.42 -8.51
CA PRO A 349 -0.33 -4.59 -9.19
C PRO A 349 0.70 -5.72 -9.20
N ILE A 350 0.24 -6.90 -9.56
CA ILE A 350 1.08 -8.06 -9.84
C ILE A 350 1.02 -8.37 -11.34
N THR A 351 2.18 -8.55 -11.95
CA THR A 351 2.27 -8.94 -13.36
C THR A 351 2.51 -10.43 -13.47
N VAL A 352 1.68 -11.13 -14.22
CA VAL A 352 1.76 -12.56 -14.49
C VAL A 352 2.06 -12.83 -15.97
N PHE A 353 2.82 -13.91 -16.21
CA PHE A 353 3.20 -14.35 -17.56
C PHE A 353 2.70 -15.77 -17.78
N LYS A 354 2.51 -16.13 -19.06
CA LYS A 354 2.15 -17.48 -19.44
C LYS A 354 3.28 -18.47 -19.15
N ASP A 355 4.53 -18.07 -19.41
CA ASP A 355 5.75 -18.82 -19.13
C ASP A 355 6.83 -17.88 -18.60
N ALA A 356 6.88 -17.73 -17.28
CA ALA A 356 7.83 -16.82 -16.64
C ALA A 356 9.27 -17.33 -16.68
N ASP A 357 9.50 -18.64 -16.93
CA ASP A 357 10.84 -19.20 -17.04
C ASP A 357 11.53 -18.82 -18.37
N ARG A 358 10.75 -18.24 -19.30
CA ARG A 358 11.23 -17.69 -20.58
C ARG A 358 11.53 -16.20 -20.56
N LEU A 359 11.40 -15.54 -19.41
CA LEU A 359 11.81 -14.15 -19.24
C LEU A 359 13.32 -14.02 -19.41
N GLN A 360 13.76 -12.92 -20.01
CA GLN A 360 15.19 -12.59 -20.10
C GLN A 360 15.68 -12.02 -18.78
N HIS A 361 16.71 -12.61 -18.19
CA HIS A 361 17.38 -12.10 -17.00
C HIS A 361 18.22 -10.87 -17.34
N LEU A 362 18.20 -9.89 -16.46
CA LEU A 362 19.02 -8.70 -16.49
C LEU A 362 19.72 -8.52 -15.14
N ASP A 363 20.62 -7.55 -15.10
CA ASP A 363 21.29 -7.15 -13.86
C ASP A 363 20.28 -6.66 -12.81
N GLY A 364 20.59 -6.90 -11.53
CA GLY A 364 19.78 -6.41 -10.41
C GLY A 364 18.46 -7.19 -10.18
N GLN A 365 18.43 -8.49 -10.51
CA GLN A 365 17.26 -9.38 -10.37
C GLN A 365 16.02 -8.87 -11.12
N ALA A 366 16.26 -8.18 -12.23
CA ALA A 366 15.24 -7.72 -13.15
C ALA A 366 15.06 -8.69 -14.32
N PHE A 367 13.86 -8.68 -14.86
CA PHE A 367 13.46 -9.51 -15.98
C PHE A 367 12.86 -8.64 -17.08
N LEU A 368 13.10 -9.02 -18.34
CA LEU A 368 12.40 -8.47 -19.49
C LEU A 368 11.50 -9.51 -20.13
N ARG A 369 10.39 -9.04 -20.67
CA ARG A 369 9.48 -9.86 -21.47
C ARG A 369 10.15 -10.32 -22.76
N THR A 370 9.92 -11.56 -23.13
CA THR A 370 10.28 -12.13 -24.42
C THR A 370 9.02 -12.56 -25.19
N ILE A 371 9.15 -12.89 -26.46
CA ILE A 371 8.03 -13.44 -27.24
C ILE A 371 7.59 -14.80 -26.65
N GLU A 372 8.53 -15.58 -26.13
CA GLU A 372 8.29 -16.91 -25.58
C GLU A 372 7.60 -16.86 -24.21
N SER A 373 7.86 -15.82 -23.39
CA SER A 373 7.19 -15.64 -22.09
C SER A 373 5.71 -15.29 -22.22
N GLY A 374 5.31 -14.79 -23.37
CA GLY A 374 3.95 -14.30 -23.62
C GLY A 374 3.75 -12.85 -23.20
N GLU A 375 2.49 -12.37 -23.28
CA GLU A 375 2.14 -11.01 -22.90
C GLU A 375 2.11 -10.85 -21.36
N ALA A 376 2.52 -9.67 -20.90
CA ALA A 376 2.42 -9.28 -19.51
C ALA A 376 0.96 -8.97 -19.16
N ARG A 377 0.38 -9.72 -18.23
CA ARG A 377 -0.97 -9.46 -17.69
C ARG A 377 -0.82 -8.81 -16.32
N ILE A 378 -1.30 -7.59 -16.22
CA ILE A 378 -1.23 -6.80 -15.00
C ILE A 378 -2.58 -6.92 -14.28
N VAL A 379 -2.57 -7.48 -13.09
CA VAL A 379 -3.78 -7.82 -12.32
C VAL A 379 -3.65 -7.40 -10.86
N GLU A 380 -4.74 -7.36 -10.14
CA GLU A 380 -4.70 -7.13 -8.70
C GLU A 380 -4.14 -8.35 -7.95
N ALA A 381 -3.62 -8.11 -6.76
CA ALA A 381 -3.13 -9.19 -5.91
C ALA A 381 -4.26 -10.18 -5.57
N GLY A 382 -4.03 -11.46 -5.85
CA GLY A 382 -4.98 -12.55 -5.62
C GLY A 382 -6.00 -12.77 -6.71
N GLU A 383 -5.98 -11.99 -7.79
CA GLU A 383 -6.87 -12.18 -8.95
C GLU A 383 -6.16 -12.92 -10.08
N ASP A 384 -6.91 -13.55 -10.97
CA ASP A 384 -6.46 -14.21 -12.22
C ASP A 384 -5.24 -15.13 -12.05
N GLY A 385 -5.07 -15.78 -10.90
CA GLY A 385 -3.96 -16.66 -10.59
C GLY A 385 -2.69 -15.93 -10.11
N ALA A 386 -2.75 -14.62 -9.91
CA ALA A 386 -1.67 -13.88 -9.26
C ALA A 386 -1.56 -14.22 -7.78
N GLY A 387 -0.35 -14.14 -7.26
CA GLY A 387 -0.08 -14.30 -5.83
C GLY A 387 -0.66 -13.18 -4.98
N LEU A 388 -0.48 -13.30 -3.66
CA LEU A 388 -0.84 -12.27 -2.69
C LEU A 388 0.39 -11.45 -2.32
N ILE A 389 0.20 -10.19 -1.98
CA ILE A 389 1.27 -9.34 -1.46
C ILE A 389 1.43 -9.58 0.04
N SER A 390 2.65 -9.93 0.45
CA SER A 390 3.08 -9.98 1.85
C SER A 390 3.83 -8.69 2.15
N VAL A 391 3.37 -7.95 3.14
CA VAL A 391 3.94 -6.66 3.55
C VAL A 391 5.01 -6.85 4.62
N SER A 392 5.95 -5.91 4.72
CA SER A 392 7.11 -5.98 5.63
C SER A 392 7.85 -7.31 5.48
N ALA A 393 8.03 -7.78 4.25
CA ALA A 393 8.62 -9.08 3.97
C ALA A 393 9.41 -9.04 2.66
N VAL A 394 10.40 -9.91 2.54
CA VAL A 394 11.18 -10.13 1.32
C VAL A 394 11.20 -11.61 0.95
N GLU A 395 11.26 -11.90 -0.35
CA GLU A 395 11.49 -13.26 -0.83
C GLU A 395 12.98 -13.56 -0.82
N ARG A 396 13.42 -14.60 -0.13
CA ARG A 396 14.80 -15.09 -0.13
C ARG A 396 15.14 -15.75 -1.46
N SER A 397 16.44 -15.80 -1.77
CA SER A 397 16.96 -16.58 -2.89
C SER A 397 16.46 -18.03 -2.85
N ASN A 398 16.06 -18.59 -3.99
CA ASN A 398 15.64 -20.01 -4.09
C ASN A 398 16.82 -20.99 -4.21
N VAL A 399 18.04 -20.54 -3.94
CA VAL A 399 19.26 -21.37 -3.92
C VAL A 399 19.34 -22.17 -2.62
N ASP A 400 19.62 -23.47 -2.74
CA ASP A 400 19.99 -24.33 -1.64
C ASP A 400 21.49 -24.65 -1.73
N ILE A 401 22.26 -24.08 -0.79
CA ILE A 401 23.72 -24.14 -0.79
C ILE A 401 24.22 -25.60 -0.76
N ALA A 402 23.58 -26.47 0.03
CA ALA A 402 24.01 -27.87 0.15
C ALA A 402 23.80 -28.64 -1.17
N THR A 403 22.66 -28.37 -1.81
CA THR A 403 22.37 -28.93 -3.14
C THR A 403 23.35 -28.41 -4.20
N GLU A 404 23.66 -27.12 -4.19
CA GLU A 404 24.60 -26.53 -5.16
C GLU A 404 26.03 -27.04 -4.95
N PHE A 405 26.48 -27.22 -3.69
CA PHE A 405 27.79 -27.85 -3.42
C PHE A 405 27.84 -29.31 -3.90
N SER A 406 26.75 -30.05 -3.75
CA SER A 406 26.68 -31.43 -4.28
C SER A 406 26.80 -31.46 -5.81
N LYS A 407 26.08 -30.55 -6.49
CA LYS A 407 26.19 -30.37 -7.94
C LYS A 407 27.61 -29.96 -8.37
N LEU A 408 28.24 -29.05 -7.60
CA LEU A 408 29.62 -28.59 -7.86
C LEU A 408 30.62 -29.75 -7.83
N ILE A 409 30.54 -30.62 -6.80
CA ILE A 409 31.41 -31.81 -6.71
C ILE A 409 31.20 -32.76 -7.89
N LEU A 410 29.93 -32.96 -8.27
CA LEU A 410 29.61 -33.82 -9.44
C LEU A 410 30.14 -33.23 -10.75
N ALA A 411 29.97 -31.94 -10.98
CA ALA A 411 30.48 -31.25 -12.17
C ALA A 411 32.00 -31.25 -12.22
N GLN A 412 32.70 -31.05 -11.10
CA GLN A 412 34.15 -31.14 -11.01
C GLN A 412 34.66 -32.55 -11.34
N ARG A 413 33.99 -33.61 -10.82
CA ARG A 413 34.35 -35.00 -11.12
C ARG A 413 34.12 -35.31 -12.59
N ALA A 414 33.00 -34.86 -13.17
CA ALA A 414 32.70 -35.06 -14.59
C ALA A 414 33.69 -34.33 -15.48
N TYR A 415 34.07 -33.09 -15.12
CA TYR A 415 35.12 -32.35 -15.83
C TYR A 415 36.45 -33.09 -15.80
N SER A 416 36.90 -33.56 -14.63
CA SER A 416 38.14 -34.32 -14.48
C SER A 416 38.11 -35.65 -15.25
N ALA A 417 36.96 -36.32 -15.31
CA ALA A 417 36.81 -37.55 -16.13
C ALA A 417 36.98 -37.25 -17.63
N ASN A 418 36.36 -36.20 -18.15
CA ASN A 418 36.51 -35.79 -19.54
C ASN A 418 37.96 -35.37 -19.86
N THR A 419 38.67 -34.70 -18.96
CA THR A 419 40.10 -34.37 -19.10
C THR A 419 40.94 -35.61 -19.24
N LYS A 420 40.69 -36.69 -18.46
CA LYS A 420 41.39 -37.96 -18.56
C LYS A 420 41.14 -38.65 -19.92
N ILE A 421 39.91 -38.52 -20.46
CA ILE A 421 39.61 -39.07 -21.81
C ILE A 421 40.42 -38.32 -22.86
N VAL A 422 40.51 -36.98 -22.78
CA VAL A 422 41.31 -36.17 -23.71
C VAL A 422 42.79 -36.58 -23.65
N SER A 423 43.35 -36.72 -22.44
CA SER A 423 44.75 -37.15 -22.27
C SER A 423 44.99 -38.56 -22.83
N ALA A 424 44.10 -39.52 -22.55
CA ALA A 424 44.23 -40.87 -23.09
C ALA A 424 44.14 -40.94 -24.63
N VAL A 425 43.30 -40.09 -25.23
CA VAL A 425 43.24 -39.98 -26.71
C VAL A 425 44.51 -39.36 -27.27
N ASP A 426 45.08 -38.35 -26.58
CA ASP A 426 46.35 -37.74 -26.99
C ASP A 426 47.52 -38.74 -26.94
N ASP A 427 47.61 -39.50 -25.84
CA ASP A 427 48.60 -40.59 -25.70
C ASP A 427 48.47 -41.62 -26.84
N LEU A 428 47.26 -42.06 -27.19
CA LEU A 428 46.99 -42.98 -28.29
C LEU A 428 47.35 -42.40 -29.67
N LEU A 429 47.11 -41.09 -29.86
CA LEU A 429 47.52 -40.41 -31.09
C LEU A 429 49.04 -40.33 -31.20
N GLN A 430 49.77 -40.06 -30.14
CA GLN A 430 51.21 -40.06 -30.08
C GLN A 430 51.78 -41.46 -30.39
N GLU A 431 51.19 -42.50 -29.82
CA GLU A 431 51.58 -43.89 -30.05
C GLU A 431 51.37 -44.27 -31.52
N THR A 432 50.23 -43.90 -32.09
CA THR A 432 49.96 -44.16 -33.54
C THR A 432 50.93 -43.41 -34.48
N LEU A 433 51.37 -42.22 -34.11
CA LEU A 433 52.37 -41.45 -34.82
C LEU A 433 53.77 -42.11 -34.73
N ASN A 434 54.12 -42.63 -33.54
CA ASN A 434 55.35 -43.30 -33.28
C ASN A 434 55.44 -44.66 -34.02
N MET A 435 54.29 -45.36 -34.13
CA MET A 435 54.23 -46.66 -34.92
C MET A 435 54.44 -46.47 -36.45
N ARG A 436 54.28 -45.23 -36.93
CA ARG A 436 54.44 -44.89 -38.35
C ARG A 436 55.88 -44.47 -38.71
N ARG A 437 56.78 -44.43 -37.71
CA ARG A 437 58.24 -44.24 -37.93
C ARG A 437 58.96 -45.55 -37.87
#